data_4811ae3aad52f33c0cd1bf35c4240587
#
_entry.id   4811ae3aad52f33c0cd1bf35c4240587
#
_cell.length_a   1.000
_cell.length_b   1.000
_cell.length_c   1.000
_cell.angle_alpha   90.00
_cell.angle_beta   90.00
_cell.angle_gamma   90.00
#
_symmetry.space_group_name_H-M   'P 1'
#
loop_
_entity.id
_entity.type
_entity.pdbx_description
1 polymer ?
#
loop_
_entity_poly.entity_id
_entity_poly.type
_entity_poly.pdbx_seq_one_letter_code
_entity_poly.pdbx_strand_id
1 'polypeptide(L)'
;EATGVEQIDDAPAAGAAGTRSAAGSVVEDLAGALAAVEDHLAEVTRQRDMLAGLLERARAGSTISPMSPRMEAFFDRLEQAAADEATRCTVRKERDLTDLACYRGQMPPEAEFLFVDPDPDYDAESLALYSQEPTEMSEAQIEQRAQVMVSRMEARLPPERLAALARSVDTDAVRGLFSLIGATGYPDARLTRALEREFLTAIDRWR
;
A
#
# COMPACT_ATOMS: atom_id res chain seq x y z
N GLU A 1 0.30 83.49 -37.21
CA GLU A 1 0.87 83.18 -35.93
C GLU A 1 0.01 82.10 -35.31
N ALA A 2 0.49 80.88 -35.37
CA ALA A 2 -0.27 79.71 -35.01
C ALA A 2 0.30 79.17 -33.69
N THR A 3 -0.52 79.13 -32.69
CA THR A 3 -0.32 78.44 -31.42
C THR A 3 -0.69 76.99 -31.57
N GLY A 4 0.31 76.09 -31.49
CA GLY A 4 0.11 74.66 -31.41
C GLY A 4 -0.30 74.28 -29.96
N VAL A 5 -1.43 73.58 -29.88
CA VAL A 5 -1.85 72.90 -28.63
C VAL A 5 -1.36 71.49 -28.71
N GLU A 6 -0.46 71.12 -27.84
CA GLU A 6 0.07 69.76 -27.68
C GLU A 6 -0.94 68.90 -26.93
N GLN A 7 -1.41 67.85 -27.59
CA GLN A 7 -2.38 66.90 -27.05
C GLN A 7 -1.60 65.84 -26.22
N ILE A 8 -1.85 65.83 -24.92
CA ILE A 8 -1.29 64.84 -24.02
C ILE A 8 -2.09 63.53 -24.20
N ASP A 9 -1.42 62.54 -24.74
CA ASP A 9 -1.98 61.18 -24.89
C ASP A 9 -2.07 60.52 -23.52
N ASP A 10 -3.29 60.12 -23.17
CA ASP A 10 -3.63 59.42 -21.93
C ASP A 10 -3.24 57.94 -22.11
N ALA A 11 -2.17 57.49 -21.42
CA ALA A 11 -1.73 56.09 -21.44
C ALA A 11 -2.66 55.24 -20.57
N PRO A 12 -3.18 54.11 -21.03
CA PRO A 12 -4.07 53.28 -20.24
C PRO A 12 -3.27 52.53 -19.16
N ALA A 13 -3.83 52.50 -17.95
CA ALA A 13 -3.34 51.77 -16.78
C ALA A 13 -3.29 50.26 -17.02
N ALA A 14 -2.13 49.75 -17.43
CA ALA A 14 -1.81 48.33 -17.55
C ALA A 14 -1.16 47.78 -16.27
N GLY A 15 -1.75 47.97 -15.11
CA GLY A 15 -1.14 47.58 -13.84
C GLY A 15 -1.95 46.58 -12.97
N ALA A 16 -3.25 46.37 -13.26
CA ALA A 16 -4.12 45.68 -12.31
C ALA A 16 -4.40 44.18 -12.65
N ALA A 17 -4.05 43.72 -13.84
CA ALA A 17 -4.31 42.33 -14.24
C ALA A 17 -3.14 41.38 -13.87
N GLY A 18 -1.91 41.86 -13.91
CA GLY A 18 -0.71 41.03 -13.59
C GLY A 18 -0.58 40.69 -12.12
N THR A 19 -0.97 41.57 -11.21
CA THR A 19 -0.89 41.36 -9.76
C THR A 19 -1.92 40.36 -9.22
N ARG A 20 -3.09 40.26 -9.83
CA ARG A 20 -4.11 39.25 -9.45
C ARG A 20 -3.72 37.84 -9.87
N SER A 21 -3.09 37.66 -11.01
CA SER A 21 -2.62 36.35 -11.49
C SER A 21 -1.46 35.82 -10.62
N ALA A 22 -0.50 36.68 -10.25
CA ALA A 22 0.61 36.31 -9.40
C ALA A 22 0.17 35.99 -7.95
N ALA A 23 -0.80 36.74 -7.40
CA ALA A 23 -1.35 36.46 -6.08
C ALA A 23 -2.15 35.15 -6.05
N GLY A 24 -2.86 34.78 -7.12
CA GLY A 24 -3.54 33.50 -7.26
C GLY A 24 -2.55 32.32 -7.23
N SER A 25 -1.45 32.43 -7.98
CA SER A 25 -0.38 31.43 -8.01
C SER A 25 0.26 31.23 -6.64
N VAL A 26 0.56 32.31 -5.91
CA VAL A 26 1.15 32.22 -4.55
C VAL A 26 0.19 31.56 -3.57
N VAL A 27 -1.11 31.83 -3.65
CA VAL A 27 -2.10 31.18 -2.77
C VAL A 27 -2.21 29.69 -3.08
N GLU A 28 -2.19 29.29 -4.35
CA GLU A 28 -2.19 27.88 -4.76
C GLU A 28 -0.91 27.17 -4.32
N ASP A 29 0.26 27.81 -4.48
CA ASP A 29 1.55 27.26 -4.03
C ASP A 29 1.58 27.07 -2.50
N LEU A 30 1.07 28.05 -1.74
CA LEU A 30 0.99 27.93 -0.28
C LEU A 30 -0.03 26.89 0.17
N ALA A 31 -1.16 26.75 -0.53
CA ALA A 31 -2.13 25.69 -0.25
C ALA A 31 -1.55 24.29 -0.53
N GLY A 32 -0.82 24.15 -1.63
CA GLY A 32 -0.10 22.91 -1.95
C GLY A 32 0.99 22.57 -0.92
N ALA A 33 1.76 23.58 -0.50
CA ALA A 33 2.78 23.38 0.54
C ALA A 33 2.15 23.00 1.90
N LEU A 34 1.02 23.62 2.26
CA LEU A 34 0.28 23.30 3.47
C LEU A 34 -0.22 21.87 3.44
N ALA A 35 -0.87 21.45 2.35
CA ALA A 35 -1.34 20.07 2.17
C ALA A 35 -0.20 19.06 2.30
N ALA A 36 0.96 19.31 1.68
CA ALA A 36 2.13 18.44 1.80
C ALA A 36 2.66 18.34 3.24
N VAL A 37 2.61 19.41 4.01
CA VAL A 37 2.99 19.41 5.43
C VAL A 37 1.98 18.63 6.27
N GLU A 38 0.69 18.77 6.00
CA GLU A 38 -0.38 18.03 6.68
C GLU A 38 -0.26 16.52 6.41
N ASP A 39 0.00 16.11 5.16
CA ASP A 39 0.26 14.72 4.79
C ASP A 39 1.50 14.17 5.52
N HIS A 40 2.57 14.94 5.57
CA HIS A 40 3.78 14.54 6.29
C HIS A 40 3.53 14.41 7.80
N LEU A 41 2.75 15.33 8.39
CA LEU A 41 2.38 15.26 9.80
C LEU A 41 1.53 14.01 10.10
N ALA A 42 0.60 13.65 9.22
CA ALA A 42 -0.18 12.44 9.34
C ALA A 42 0.72 11.19 9.30
N GLU A 43 1.71 11.14 8.40
CA GLU A 43 2.68 10.05 8.31
C GLU A 43 3.54 9.92 9.57
N VAL A 44 4.11 11.01 10.05
CA VAL A 44 4.92 11.04 11.29
C VAL A 44 4.08 10.62 12.50
N THR A 45 2.80 11.00 12.52
CA THR A 45 1.88 10.60 13.59
C THR A 45 1.65 9.08 13.58
N ARG A 46 1.42 8.48 12.41
CA ARG A 46 1.29 7.02 12.26
C ARG A 46 2.55 6.29 12.73
N GLN A 47 3.74 6.78 12.34
CA GLN A 47 5.03 6.21 12.75
C GLN A 47 5.23 6.30 14.28
N ARG A 48 4.88 7.42 14.89
CA ARG A 48 4.90 7.59 16.35
C ARG A 48 4.01 6.56 17.05
N ASP A 49 2.78 6.40 16.58
CA ASP A 49 1.81 5.51 17.21
C ASP A 49 2.24 4.04 17.07
N MET A 50 2.80 3.65 15.94
CA MET A 50 3.42 2.35 15.73
C MET A 50 4.58 2.12 16.72
N LEU A 51 5.51 3.07 16.83
CA LEU A 51 6.65 2.97 17.74
C LEU A 51 6.21 2.90 19.21
N ALA A 52 5.16 3.66 19.58
CA ALA A 52 4.57 3.57 20.91
C ALA A 52 4.01 2.17 21.20
N GLY A 53 3.30 1.58 20.24
CA GLY A 53 2.81 0.20 20.34
C GLY A 53 3.93 -0.85 20.45
N LEU A 54 5.01 -0.69 19.67
CA LEU A 54 6.20 -1.55 19.78
C LEU A 54 6.86 -1.42 21.15
N LEU A 55 6.99 -0.21 21.68
CA LEU A 55 7.56 0.04 23.00
C LEU A 55 6.75 -0.61 24.12
N GLU A 56 5.42 -0.53 24.07
CA GLU A 56 4.55 -1.17 25.05
C GLU A 56 4.68 -2.69 25.00
N ARG A 57 4.74 -3.30 23.81
CA ARG A 57 4.97 -4.75 23.66
C ARG A 57 6.34 -5.17 24.18
N ALA A 58 7.39 -4.39 23.88
CA ALA A 58 8.73 -4.64 24.42
C ALA A 58 8.76 -4.59 25.95
N ARG A 59 8.06 -3.63 26.57
CA ARG A 59 7.92 -3.54 28.02
C ARG A 59 7.17 -4.72 28.62
N ALA A 60 6.18 -5.23 27.90
CA ALA A 60 5.44 -6.43 28.30
C ALA A 60 6.23 -7.75 28.08
N GLY A 61 7.45 -7.69 27.51
CA GLY A 61 8.25 -8.87 27.16
C GLY A 61 7.69 -9.67 25.99
N SER A 62 6.82 -9.08 25.19
CA SER A 62 6.24 -9.69 24.00
C SER A 62 7.14 -9.51 22.78
N THR A 63 6.89 -10.28 21.71
CA THR A 63 7.58 -10.14 20.41
C THR A 63 7.50 -8.71 19.90
N ILE A 64 8.62 -8.16 19.46
CA ILE A 64 8.67 -6.81 18.87
C ILE A 64 8.40 -6.95 17.37
N SER A 65 7.13 -7.06 17.01
CA SER A 65 6.67 -7.08 15.62
C SER A 65 5.61 -5.99 15.42
N PRO A 66 5.60 -5.28 14.28
CA PRO A 66 4.54 -4.34 13.92
C PRO A 66 3.24 -5.04 13.49
N MET A 67 3.28 -6.35 13.26
CA MET A 67 2.09 -7.15 12.94
C MET A 67 1.09 -7.19 14.11
N SER A 68 -0.18 -7.37 13.78
CA SER A 68 -1.18 -7.68 14.80
C SER A 68 -0.96 -9.10 15.37
N PRO A 69 -1.43 -9.38 16.60
CA PRO A 69 -1.35 -10.73 17.17
C PRO A 69 -1.99 -11.81 16.30
N ARG A 70 -2.98 -11.44 15.48
CA ARG A 70 -3.66 -12.34 14.54
C ARG A 70 -2.76 -12.73 13.38
N MET A 71 -2.03 -11.75 12.81
CA MET A 71 -1.04 -11.97 11.76
C MET A 71 0.11 -12.85 12.27
N GLU A 72 0.62 -12.56 13.46
CA GLU A 72 1.67 -13.37 14.09
C GLU A 72 1.21 -14.83 14.27
N ALA A 73 0.04 -15.03 14.86
CA ALA A 73 -0.53 -16.36 15.07
C ALA A 73 -0.78 -17.14 13.77
N PHE A 74 -1.14 -16.44 12.68
CA PHE A 74 -1.28 -17.05 11.36
C PHE A 74 0.06 -17.61 10.86
N PHE A 75 1.11 -16.79 10.85
CA PHE A 75 2.43 -17.24 10.41
C PHE A 75 3.03 -18.31 11.31
N ASP A 76 2.85 -18.23 12.62
CA ASP A 76 3.29 -19.26 13.56
C ASP A 76 2.65 -20.62 13.26
N ARG A 77 1.35 -20.66 12.93
CA ARG A 77 0.67 -21.90 12.54
C ARG A 77 1.22 -22.46 11.23
N LEU A 78 1.38 -21.61 10.21
CA LEU A 78 1.92 -22.05 8.92
C LEU A 78 3.36 -22.56 9.06
N GLU A 79 4.20 -21.88 9.84
CA GLU A 79 5.58 -22.32 10.08
C GLU A 79 5.65 -23.67 10.80
N GLN A 80 4.77 -23.89 11.79
CA GLN A 80 4.65 -25.17 12.51
C GLN A 80 4.11 -26.30 11.62
N ALA A 81 3.17 -26.01 10.71
CA ALA A 81 2.55 -26.99 9.82
C ALA A 81 3.36 -27.26 8.55
N ALA A 82 4.39 -26.45 8.24
CA ALA A 82 5.21 -26.63 7.05
C ALA A 82 5.93 -27.99 7.06
N ALA A 83 5.71 -28.79 5.99
CA ALA A 83 6.20 -30.17 5.91
C ALA A 83 7.73 -30.27 5.76
N ASP A 84 8.37 -29.26 5.18
CA ASP A 84 9.80 -29.24 4.89
C ASP A 84 10.41 -27.86 5.17
N GLU A 85 11.75 -27.81 5.20
CA GLU A 85 12.47 -26.57 5.51
C GLU A 85 12.38 -25.54 4.39
N ALA A 86 12.21 -25.95 3.13
CA ALA A 86 12.06 -25.02 2.00
C ALA A 86 10.75 -24.23 2.14
N THR A 87 9.63 -24.95 2.38
CA THR A 87 8.32 -24.35 2.65
C THR A 87 8.37 -23.45 3.90
N ARG A 88 9.03 -23.90 4.96
CA ARG A 88 9.20 -23.11 6.20
C ARG A 88 9.99 -21.82 5.95
N CYS A 89 11.06 -21.90 5.15
CA CYS A 89 11.83 -20.72 4.75
C CYS A 89 10.98 -19.73 3.94
N THR A 90 10.09 -20.23 3.06
CA THR A 90 9.15 -19.40 2.31
C THR A 90 8.17 -18.70 3.25
N VAL A 91 7.57 -19.40 4.20
CA VAL A 91 6.67 -18.82 5.22
C VAL A 91 7.38 -17.70 6.01
N ARG A 92 8.63 -17.93 6.43
CA ARG A 92 9.41 -16.89 7.12
C ARG A 92 9.66 -15.66 6.27
N LYS A 93 9.96 -15.82 4.98
CA LYS A 93 10.13 -14.69 4.06
C LYS A 93 8.84 -13.89 3.87
N GLU A 94 7.69 -14.57 3.76
CA GLU A 94 6.38 -13.90 3.69
C GLU A 94 6.06 -13.15 4.98
N ARG A 95 6.40 -13.73 6.13
CA ARG A 95 6.31 -13.07 7.44
C ARG A 95 7.16 -11.81 7.48
N ASP A 96 8.43 -11.88 7.08
CA ASP A 96 9.35 -10.74 7.08
C ASP A 96 8.85 -9.61 6.14
N LEU A 97 8.29 -9.95 4.97
CA LEU A 97 7.70 -8.98 4.06
C LEU A 97 6.43 -8.33 4.65
N THR A 98 5.60 -9.12 5.33
CA THR A 98 4.41 -8.61 6.02
C THR A 98 4.81 -7.67 7.17
N ASP A 99 5.81 -8.05 7.94
CA ASP A 99 6.40 -7.21 9.00
C ASP A 99 6.90 -5.87 8.43
N LEU A 100 7.64 -5.92 7.32
CA LEU A 100 8.13 -4.73 6.65
C LEU A 100 7.01 -3.84 6.12
N ALA A 101 5.94 -4.43 5.56
CA ALA A 101 4.77 -3.71 5.09
C ALA A 101 4.03 -3.03 6.25
N CYS A 102 3.86 -3.73 7.37
CA CYS A 102 3.29 -3.17 8.60
C CYS A 102 4.15 -2.02 9.15
N TYR A 103 5.46 -2.22 9.21
CA TYR A 103 6.41 -1.21 9.68
C TYR A 103 6.35 0.08 8.85
N ARG A 104 6.14 -0.05 7.54
CA ARG A 104 6.01 1.09 6.61
C ARG A 104 4.61 1.69 6.56
N GLY A 105 3.65 1.15 7.30
CA GLY A 105 2.26 1.59 7.24
C GLY A 105 1.57 1.29 5.90
N GLN A 106 2.12 0.35 5.12
CA GLN A 106 1.58 -0.07 3.82
C GLN A 106 0.55 -1.20 3.94
N MET A 107 0.41 -1.77 5.14
CA MET A 107 -0.62 -2.77 5.43
C MET A 107 -1.87 -2.06 5.97
N PRO A 108 -2.96 -1.95 5.20
CA PRO A 108 -4.18 -1.33 5.69
C PRO A 108 -4.80 -2.20 6.79
N PRO A 109 -5.42 -1.60 7.82
CA PRO A 109 -6.09 -2.35 8.91
C PRO A 109 -7.11 -3.36 8.38
N GLU A 110 -7.77 -3.04 7.28
CA GLU A 110 -8.76 -3.90 6.64
C GLU A 110 -8.15 -5.19 6.06
N ALA A 111 -6.83 -5.21 5.77
CA ALA A 111 -6.15 -6.40 5.28
C ALA A 111 -5.98 -7.50 6.34
N GLU A 112 -6.26 -7.21 7.63
CA GLU A 112 -6.16 -8.21 8.70
C GLU A 112 -7.04 -9.44 8.46
N PHE A 113 -8.12 -9.33 7.68
CA PHE A 113 -8.97 -10.47 7.33
C PHE A 113 -8.23 -11.57 6.53
N LEU A 114 -7.12 -11.24 5.87
CA LEU A 114 -6.28 -12.19 5.15
C LEU A 114 -5.59 -13.18 6.10
N PHE A 115 -5.41 -12.78 7.34
CA PHE A 115 -4.77 -13.54 8.41
C PHE A 115 -5.86 -14.13 9.30
N VAL A 116 -6.41 -15.23 8.84
CA VAL A 116 -7.62 -15.81 9.43
C VAL A 116 -7.38 -16.49 10.77
N ASP A 117 -8.45 -16.63 11.54
CA ASP A 117 -8.52 -17.55 12.68
C ASP A 117 -8.19 -18.98 12.19
N PRO A 118 -7.80 -19.90 13.10
CA PRO A 118 -7.43 -21.25 12.71
C PRO A 118 -8.45 -21.90 11.77
N ASP A 119 -8.01 -22.17 10.55
CA ASP A 119 -8.77 -22.79 9.47
C ASP A 119 -7.82 -23.77 8.77
N PRO A 120 -7.90 -25.09 9.10
CA PRO A 120 -6.96 -26.09 8.59
C PRO A 120 -6.96 -26.19 7.06
N ASP A 121 -8.11 -25.99 6.40
CA ASP A 121 -8.19 -26.05 4.94
C ASP A 121 -7.48 -24.84 4.30
N TYR A 122 -7.68 -23.65 4.86
CA TYR A 122 -6.99 -22.46 4.39
C TYR A 122 -5.48 -22.50 4.67
N ASP A 123 -5.09 -22.98 5.84
CA ASP A 123 -3.67 -23.12 6.19
C ASP A 123 -3.00 -24.14 5.24
N ALA A 124 -3.64 -25.28 4.93
CA ALA A 124 -3.15 -26.28 3.97
C ALA A 124 -3.03 -25.72 2.55
N GLU A 125 -4.04 -24.98 2.07
CA GLU A 125 -3.99 -24.32 0.76
C GLU A 125 -2.88 -23.25 0.70
N SER A 126 -2.67 -22.49 1.77
CA SER A 126 -1.59 -21.49 1.87
C SER A 126 -0.23 -22.16 1.78
N LEU A 127 -0.02 -23.26 2.52
CA LEU A 127 1.21 -24.06 2.45
C LEU A 127 1.43 -24.67 1.06
N ALA A 128 0.38 -25.15 0.41
CA ALA A 128 0.48 -25.67 -0.96
C ALA A 128 0.92 -24.59 -1.97
N LEU A 129 0.50 -23.33 -1.77
CA LEU A 129 0.99 -22.20 -2.57
C LEU A 129 2.45 -21.88 -2.26
N TYR A 130 2.86 -21.91 -0.99
CA TYR A 130 4.23 -21.59 -0.59
C TYR A 130 5.24 -22.70 -0.93
N SER A 131 4.80 -23.94 -1.10
CA SER A 131 5.67 -25.06 -1.52
C SER A 131 6.02 -25.06 -3.01
N GLN A 132 5.35 -24.23 -3.83
CA GLN A 132 5.58 -24.16 -5.27
C GLN A 132 6.62 -23.09 -5.61
N GLU A 133 7.70 -23.48 -6.29
CA GLU A 133 8.74 -22.55 -6.76
C GLU A 133 8.27 -21.78 -8.01
N PRO A 134 8.06 -20.45 -7.94
CA PRO A 134 7.59 -19.67 -9.08
C PRO A 134 8.56 -19.68 -10.27
N THR A 135 9.86 -19.87 -10.02
CA THR A 135 10.91 -19.90 -11.06
C THR A 135 10.72 -21.02 -12.05
N GLU A 136 10.07 -22.13 -11.66
CA GLU A 136 9.80 -23.28 -12.49
C GLU A 136 8.47 -23.15 -13.27
N MET A 137 7.69 -22.11 -13.02
CA MET A 137 6.38 -21.89 -13.62
C MET A 137 6.48 -21.19 -14.98
N SER A 138 5.61 -21.62 -15.92
CA SER A 138 5.33 -20.89 -17.15
C SER A 138 4.57 -19.58 -16.85
N GLU A 139 4.55 -18.62 -17.79
CA GLU A 139 3.76 -17.40 -17.66
C GLU A 139 2.28 -17.66 -17.38
N ALA A 140 1.68 -18.66 -18.06
CA ALA A 140 0.28 -19.02 -17.82
C ALA A 140 0.02 -19.56 -16.41
N GLN A 141 0.96 -20.29 -15.84
CA GLN A 141 0.87 -20.77 -14.45
C GLN A 141 1.07 -19.62 -13.44
N ILE A 142 1.93 -18.67 -13.73
CA ILE A 142 2.12 -17.45 -12.93
C ILE A 142 0.82 -16.64 -12.90
N GLU A 143 0.19 -16.38 -14.06
CA GLU A 143 -1.09 -15.68 -14.14
C GLU A 143 -2.19 -16.42 -13.38
N GLN A 144 -2.30 -17.73 -13.59
CA GLN A 144 -3.28 -18.57 -12.89
C GLN A 144 -3.07 -18.51 -11.36
N ARG A 145 -1.82 -18.54 -10.90
CA ARG A 145 -1.49 -18.44 -9.46
C ARG A 145 -1.91 -17.09 -8.89
N ALA A 146 -1.63 -15.99 -9.60
CA ALA A 146 -2.05 -14.66 -9.16
C ALA A 146 -3.58 -14.56 -9.05
N GLN A 147 -4.32 -15.08 -10.03
CA GLN A 147 -5.78 -15.15 -10.01
C GLN A 147 -6.31 -15.96 -8.83
N VAL A 148 -5.73 -17.14 -8.57
CA VAL A 148 -6.12 -17.98 -7.43
C VAL A 148 -5.90 -17.25 -6.12
N MET A 149 -4.77 -16.58 -5.94
CA MET A 149 -4.47 -15.83 -4.71
C MET A 149 -5.48 -14.71 -4.47
N VAL A 150 -5.81 -13.93 -5.49
CA VAL A 150 -6.81 -12.85 -5.39
C VAL A 150 -8.22 -13.41 -5.17
N SER A 151 -8.62 -14.47 -5.90
CA SER A 151 -9.92 -15.11 -5.71
C SER A 151 -10.12 -15.68 -4.30
N ARG A 152 -9.05 -16.18 -3.67
CA ARG A 152 -9.09 -16.62 -2.26
C ARG A 152 -9.36 -15.45 -1.32
N MET A 153 -8.80 -14.28 -1.61
CA MET A 153 -9.12 -13.05 -0.86
C MET A 153 -10.60 -12.66 -1.04
N GLU A 154 -11.09 -12.67 -2.28
CA GLU A 154 -12.48 -12.35 -2.60
C GLU A 154 -13.46 -13.28 -1.87
N ALA A 155 -13.17 -14.57 -1.81
CA ALA A 155 -14.02 -15.57 -1.13
C ALA A 155 -14.13 -15.36 0.40
N ARG A 156 -13.26 -14.56 0.99
CA ARG A 156 -13.20 -14.33 2.45
C ARG A 156 -14.10 -13.19 2.93
N LEU A 157 -14.48 -12.29 2.06
CA LEU A 157 -15.25 -11.12 2.42
C LEU A 157 -16.57 -11.06 1.64
N PRO A 158 -17.66 -10.67 2.32
CA PRO A 158 -18.88 -10.34 1.61
C PRO A 158 -18.68 -9.08 0.73
N PRO A 159 -19.45 -8.93 -0.36
CA PRO A 159 -19.26 -7.86 -1.34
C PRO A 159 -19.20 -6.44 -0.74
N GLU A 160 -19.99 -6.17 0.29
CA GLU A 160 -20.00 -4.87 0.97
C GLU A 160 -18.69 -4.56 1.70
N ARG A 161 -18.00 -5.59 2.21
CA ARG A 161 -16.69 -5.45 2.85
C ARG A 161 -15.59 -5.28 1.81
N LEU A 162 -15.66 -5.98 0.68
CA LEU A 162 -14.76 -5.78 -0.47
C LEU A 162 -14.90 -4.36 -1.02
N ALA A 163 -16.13 -3.86 -1.17
CA ALA A 163 -16.38 -2.48 -1.60
C ALA A 163 -15.88 -1.44 -0.59
N ALA A 164 -15.96 -1.72 0.72
CA ALA A 164 -15.38 -0.86 1.75
C ALA A 164 -13.86 -0.84 1.68
N LEU A 165 -13.23 -2.02 1.55
CA LEU A 165 -11.79 -2.16 1.36
C LEU A 165 -11.32 -1.39 0.11
N ALA A 166 -11.99 -1.56 -1.03
CA ALA A 166 -11.62 -0.90 -2.28
C ALA A 166 -11.69 0.64 -2.20
N ARG A 167 -12.57 1.18 -1.36
CA ARG A 167 -12.65 2.64 -1.11
C ARG A 167 -11.58 3.16 -0.16
N SER A 168 -11.11 2.33 0.79
CA SER A 168 -10.08 2.71 1.77
C SER A 168 -8.66 2.53 1.25
N VAL A 169 -8.45 1.61 0.29
CA VAL A 169 -7.14 1.29 -0.25
C VAL A 169 -6.62 2.39 -1.17
N ASP A 170 -5.47 2.94 -0.83
CA ASP A 170 -4.68 3.79 -1.71
C ASP A 170 -3.94 2.92 -2.75
N THR A 171 -4.31 3.08 -4.02
CA THR A 171 -3.71 2.31 -5.12
C THR A 171 -2.24 2.66 -5.36
N ASP A 172 -1.78 3.84 -5.00
CA ASP A 172 -0.37 4.22 -5.12
C ASP A 172 0.45 3.59 -4.00
N ALA A 173 -0.10 3.49 -2.79
CA ALA A 173 0.51 2.71 -1.71
C ALA A 173 0.62 1.21 -2.06
N VAL A 174 -0.40 0.64 -2.72
CA VAL A 174 -0.36 -0.75 -3.24
C VAL A 174 0.77 -0.92 -4.25
N ARG A 175 0.89 -0.04 -5.24
CA ARG A 175 2.00 -0.07 -6.21
C ARG A 175 3.37 0.06 -5.52
N GLY A 176 3.47 0.95 -4.54
CA GLY A 176 4.67 1.12 -3.72
C GLY A 176 5.06 -0.16 -2.99
N LEU A 177 4.09 -0.87 -2.40
CA LEU A 177 4.30 -2.17 -1.75
C LEU A 177 4.81 -3.22 -2.75
N PHE A 178 4.14 -3.40 -3.90
CA PHE A 178 4.58 -4.36 -4.91
C PHE A 178 5.95 -4.01 -5.51
N SER A 179 6.26 -2.72 -5.68
CA SER A 179 7.60 -2.27 -6.08
C SER A 179 8.66 -2.66 -5.04
N LEU A 180 8.36 -2.50 -3.75
CA LEU A 180 9.25 -2.91 -2.67
C LEU A 180 9.48 -4.43 -2.70
N ILE A 181 8.41 -5.23 -2.78
CA ILE A 181 8.49 -6.69 -2.88
C ILE A 181 9.34 -7.08 -4.10
N GLY A 182 9.07 -6.49 -5.26
CA GLY A 182 9.82 -6.74 -6.48
C GLY A 182 11.32 -6.41 -6.37
N ALA A 183 11.68 -5.38 -5.60
CA ALA A 183 13.07 -5.02 -5.35
C ALA A 183 13.83 -6.05 -4.50
N THR A 184 13.14 -6.88 -3.73
CA THR A 184 13.76 -7.99 -2.97
C THR A 184 14.09 -9.19 -3.86
N GLY A 185 13.54 -9.25 -5.07
CA GLY A 185 13.65 -10.41 -5.96
C GLY A 185 12.85 -11.64 -5.51
N TYR A 186 12.08 -11.53 -4.45
CA TYR A 186 11.24 -12.59 -3.91
C TYR A 186 9.75 -12.20 -4.00
N PRO A 187 8.83 -13.14 -4.28
CA PRO A 187 9.07 -14.56 -4.61
C PRO A 187 9.62 -14.79 -6.02
N ASP A 188 9.22 -13.97 -6.99
CA ASP A 188 9.64 -13.92 -8.40
C ASP A 188 9.06 -12.63 -9.01
N ALA A 189 9.86 -11.91 -9.76
CA ALA A 189 9.44 -10.63 -10.34
C ALA A 189 8.23 -10.77 -11.30
N ARG A 190 8.02 -11.93 -11.94
CA ARG A 190 6.86 -12.20 -12.78
C ARG A 190 5.60 -12.36 -11.94
N LEU A 191 5.69 -13.16 -10.87
CA LEU A 191 4.58 -13.36 -9.95
C LEU A 191 4.21 -12.05 -9.22
N THR A 192 5.19 -11.28 -8.78
CA THR A 192 4.95 -9.97 -8.15
C THR A 192 4.18 -9.04 -9.08
N ARG A 193 4.57 -8.94 -10.37
CA ARG A 193 3.86 -8.12 -11.36
C ARG A 193 2.47 -8.66 -11.70
N ALA A 194 2.30 -9.98 -11.76
CA ALA A 194 1.00 -10.60 -11.99
C ALA A 194 0.04 -10.35 -10.83
N LEU A 195 0.52 -10.47 -9.59
CA LEU A 195 -0.25 -10.18 -8.38
C LEU A 195 -0.65 -8.69 -8.30
N GLU A 196 0.28 -7.78 -8.55
CA GLU A 196 -0.02 -6.35 -8.59
C GLU A 196 -1.17 -6.05 -9.58
N ARG A 197 -1.03 -6.52 -10.82
CA ARG A 197 -2.02 -6.30 -11.87
C ARG A 197 -3.38 -6.89 -11.51
N GLU A 198 -3.41 -8.14 -11.05
CA GLU A 198 -4.66 -8.82 -10.70
C GLU A 198 -5.32 -8.17 -9.49
N PHE A 199 -4.53 -7.77 -8.47
CA PHE A 199 -5.06 -7.10 -7.28
C PHE A 199 -5.63 -5.71 -7.60
N LEU A 200 -4.95 -4.89 -8.40
CA LEU A 200 -5.47 -3.59 -8.84
C LEU A 200 -6.76 -3.75 -9.67
N THR A 201 -6.80 -4.77 -10.56
CA THR A 201 -8.01 -5.12 -11.32
C THR A 201 -9.16 -5.53 -10.39
N ALA A 202 -8.87 -6.28 -9.34
CA ALA A 202 -9.86 -6.68 -8.35
C ALA A 202 -10.39 -5.48 -7.55
N ILE A 203 -9.53 -4.56 -7.12
CA ILE A 203 -9.95 -3.31 -6.46
C ILE A 203 -10.95 -2.54 -7.34
N ASP A 204 -10.69 -2.44 -8.64
CA ASP A 204 -11.60 -1.75 -9.57
C ASP A 204 -12.95 -2.48 -9.72
N ARG A 205 -12.97 -3.82 -9.67
CA ARG A 205 -14.22 -4.61 -9.66
C ARG A 205 -15.02 -4.43 -8.36
N TRP A 206 -14.36 -4.20 -7.24
CA TRP A 206 -15.01 -4.06 -5.92
C TRP A 206 -15.55 -2.65 -5.66
N ARG A 207 -15.12 -1.63 -6.41
CA ARG A 207 -15.62 -0.25 -6.33
C ARG A 207 -17.03 -0.09 -6.88
#